data_aaf69c7bf426f8121cd882c5a2e6ef63
#
_entry.id   aaf69c7bf426f8121cd882c5a2e6ef63
#
_cell.length_a   1.000
_cell.length_b   1.000
_cell.length_c   1.000
_cell.angle_alpha   90.00
_cell.angle_beta   90.00
_cell.angle_gamma   90.00
#
_symmetry.space_group_name_H-M   'P 1'
#
loop_
_entity.id
_entity.type
_entity.pdbx_description
1 polymer ?
#
loop_
_entity_poly.entity_id
_entity_poly.type
_entity_poly.pdbx_seq_one_letter_code
_entity_poly.pdbx_strand_id
1 'polypeptide(L)'
;FIKEYLPGMSPYKHLKHGPILIDDFIGDSFAQNERFRPKHAKEITDAMNLVARGSLNHIPKRLYLTALKLLLIYHIDFAEVTRLYTKYIGDWGGTATVYRFDAIKDGKVVKSVTKEPVREIRLEAEADHTILTEQHSYDVALVRIRAVDDHGNVLPFYQEPVRLITEGDISIIGPETIALQGGMGGTYVKSLGRSGQGALLLQSLTAGEVRIPFQIKI
;
A
#
# COMPACT_ATOMS: atom_id res chain seq x y z
N PHE A 1 -0.06 -4.53 16.35
CA PHE A 1 -0.39 -3.64 15.22
C PHE A 1 -1.80 -3.92 14.70
N ILE A 2 -2.10 -5.15 14.33
CA ILE A 2 -3.45 -5.55 13.86
C ILE A 2 -4.52 -5.34 14.94
N LYS A 3 -4.19 -5.54 16.22
CA LYS A 3 -5.12 -5.33 17.35
C LYS A 3 -5.62 -3.89 17.49
N GLU A 4 -4.88 -2.93 16.97
CA GLU A 4 -5.25 -1.50 17.05
C GLU A 4 -6.37 -1.12 16.09
N TYR A 5 -6.61 -1.95 15.08
CA TYR A 5 -7.61 -1.72 14.03
C TYR A 5 -8.82 -2.66 14.14
N LEU A 6 -8.90 -3.50 15.17
CA LEU A 6 -10.06 -4.35 15.36
C LEU A 6 -11.30 -3.52 15.72
N PRO A 7 -12.46 -3.76 15.08
CA PRO A 7 -13.70 -3.09 15.43
C PRO A 7 -14.00 -3.21 16.93
N GLY A 8 -14.34 -2.09 17.55
CA GLY A 8 -14.60 -2.02 18.98
C GLY A 8 -13.36 -1.85 19.87
N MET A 9 -12.15 -1.89 19.32
CA MET A 9 -10.94 -1.50 20.05
C MET A 9 -10.63 -0.02 19.82
N SER A 10 -10.43 0.72 20.93
CA SER A 10 -9.95 2.10 20.83
C SER A 10 -8.51 2.09 20.36
N PRO A 11 -8.18 2.65 19.20
CA PRO A 11 -6.80 2.72 18.70
C PRO A 11 -5.87 3.51 19.61
N TYR A 12 -6.43 4.28 20.55
CA TYR A 12 -5.68 5.15 21.47
C TYR A 12 -5.13 4.47 22.71
N LYS A 13 -5.66 3.30 23.10
CA LYS A 13 -5.26 2.64 24.37
C LYS A 13 -3.88 1.99 24.34
N HIS A 14 -3.33 1.72 23.16
CA HIS A 14 -2.12 0.90 23.01
C HIS A 14 -0.95 1.62 22.34
N LEU A 15 -1.12 2.89 21.97
CA LEU A 15 -0.06 3.66 21.33
C LEU A 15 0.82 4.35 22.38
N LYS A 16 2.08 3.97 22.42
CA LYS A 16 3.10 4.62 23.24
C LYS A 16 3.53 6.00 22.73
N HIS A 17 3.12 6.41 21.53
CA HIS A 17 3.69 7.56 20.79
C HIS A 17 2.66 8.52 20.20
N GLY A 18 1.56 8.77 20.88
CA GLY A 18 0.57 9.78 20.47
C GLY A 18 -0.66 9.23 19.76
N PRO A 19 -1.70 10.04 19.56
CA PRO A 19 -2.95 9.61 18.98
C PRO A 19 -2.81 9.40 17.47
N ILE A 20 -3.30 8.27 16.97
CA ILE A 20 -3.64 8.13 15.55
C ILE A 20 -4.95 8.88 15.35
N LEU A 21 -4.91 9.92 14.54
CA LEU A 21 -6.12 10.58 14.05
C LEU A 21 -6.62 9.75 12.88
N ILE A 22 -7.71 9.03 13.08
CA ILE A 22 -8.45 8.39 11.99
C ILE A 22 -9.48 9.43 11.55
N ASP A 23 -9.13 10.25 10.58
CA ASP A 23 -10.08 11.07 9.88
C ASP A 23 -10.71 10.23 8.77
N ASP A 24 -12.04 10.31 8.65
CA ASP A 24 -12.83 9.64 7.62
C ASP A 24 -12.64 8.12 7.50
N PHE A 25 -12.94 7.41 8.59
CA PHE A 25 -12.97 5.95 8.58
C PHE A 25 -13.95 5.40 7.53
N ILE A 26 -15.03 6.12 7.31
CA ILE A 26 -16.01 5.87 6.25
C ILE A 26 -16.00 7.10 5.36
N GLY A 27 -15.47 6.95 4.15
CA GLY A 27 -15.34 8.06 3.19
C GLY A 27 -16.64 8.48 2.54
N ASP A 28 -16.58 9.51 1.70
CA ASP A 28 -17.71 10.11 0.99
C ASP A 28 -18.47 9.12 0.08
N SER A 29 -17.78 8.08 -0.41
CA SER A 29 -18.39 7.02 -1.23
C SER A 29 -19.48 6.23 -0.50
N PHE A 30 -19.44 6.17 0.84
CA PHE A 30 -20.45 5.50 1.65
C PHE A 30 -21.86 6.03 1.37
N ALA A 31 -22.03 7.34 1.43
CA ALA A 31 -23.32 7.98 1.25
C ALA A 31 -23.90 7.76 -0.17
N GLN A 32 -23.01 7.72 -1.18
CA GLN A 32 -23.38 7.44 -2.57
C GLN A 32 -23.76 5.97 -2.78
N ASN A 33 -22.97 5.05 -2.24
CA ASN A 33 -23.21 3.61 -2.34
C ASN A 33 -24.50 3.17 -1.67
N GLU A 34 -24.84 3.76 -0.52
CA GLU A 34 -26.07 3.45 0.22
C GLU A 34 -27.27 4.31 -0.23
N ARG A 35 -27.10 5.20 -1.19
CA ARG A 35 -28.15 6.06 -1.76
C ARG A 35 -28.93 6.85 -0.72
N PHE A 36 -28.27 7.31 0.32
CA PHE A 36 -28.88 8.20 1.29
C PHE A 36 -29.26 9.55 0.67
N ARG A 37 -30.35 10.14 1.15
CA ARG A 37 -30.68 11.51 0.75
C ARG A 37 -29.53 12.44 1.15
N PRO A 38 -29.08 13.38 0.28
CA PRO A 38 -27.93 14.24 0.58
C PRO A 38 -27.99 14.95 1.93
N LYS A 39 -29.20 15.35 2.36
CA LYS A 39 -29.45 15.99 3.66
C LYS A 39 -29.10 15.07 4.85
N HIS A 40 -29.25 13.76 4.70
CA HIS A 40 -29.05 12.77 5.75
C HIS A 40 -27.67 12.09 5.68
N ALA A 41 -27.08 12.07 4.49
CA ALA A 41 -25.85 11.36 4.21
C ALA A 41 -24.72 11.76 5.16
N LYS A 42 -24.51 13.06 5.34
CA LYS A 42 -23.45 13.58 6.24
C LYS A 42 -23.66 13.14 7.68
N GLU A 43 -24.88 13.29 8.23
CA GLU A 43 -25.14 12.92 9.63
C GLU A 43 -24.98 11.42 9.87
N ILE A 44 -25.37 10.59 8.88
CA ILE A 44 -25.20 9.13 8.94
C ILE A 44 -23.72 8.78 8.87
N THR A 45 -22.97 9.39 7.96
CA THR A 45 -21.52 9.20 7.83
C THR A 45 -20.79 9.60 9.12
N ASP A 46 -21.12 10.76 9.69
CA ASP A 46 -20.52 11.24 10.94
C ASP A 46 -20.84 10.29 12.12
N ALA A 47 -22.08 9.78 12.19
CA ALA A 47 -22.49 8.82 13.20
C ALA A 47 -21.73 7.48 13.06
N MET A 48 -21.59 6.97 11.83
CA MET A 48 -20.85 5.74 11.56
C MET A 48 -19.37 5.90 11.86
N ASN A 49 -18.77 7.02 11.48
CA ASN A 49 -17.37 7.34 11.83
C ASN A 49 -17.18 7.42 13.36
N LEU A 50 -18.13 7.99 14.09
CA LEU A 50 -18.08 8.06 15.54
C LEU A 50 -18.16 6.67 16.18
N VAL A 51 -18.99 5.76 15.62
CA VAL A 51 -19.08 4.36 16.07
C VAL A 51 -17.79 3.61 15.76
N ALA A 52 -17.23 3.81 14.57
CA ALA A 52 -15.98 3.18 14.16
C ALA A 52 -14.77 3.59 15.03
N ARG A 53 -14.72 4.87 15.43
CA ARG A 53 -13.67 5.41 16.31
C ARG A 53 -13.84 4.99 17.77
N GLY A 54 -15.06 4.68 18.18
CA GLY A 54 -15.41 4.32 19.55
C GLY A 54 -15.27 2.82 19.81
N SER A 55 -15.05 2.46 21.08
CA SER A 55 -15.34 1.11 21.54
C SER A 55 -16.86 0.96 21.69
N LEU A 56 -17.43 -0.15 21.23
CA LEU A 56 -18.84 -0.48 21.47
C LEU A 56 -19.20 -0.46 22.97
N ASN A 57 -18.20 -0.57 23.84
CA ASN A 57 -18.35 -0.51 25.29
C ASN A 57 -18.44 0.92 25.83
N HIS A 58 -18.16 1.94 25.03
CA HIS A 58 -18.19 3.36 25.45
C HIS A 58 -18.85 4.22 24.38
N ILE A 59 -20.18 4.08 24.26
CA ILE A 59 -21.00 4.89 23.36
C ILE A 59 -21.15 6.29 23.96
N PRO A 60 -20.68 7.37 23.29
CA PRO A 60 -20.86 8.73 23.77
C PRO A 60 -22.34 9.06 23.94
N LYS A 61 -22.71 9.78 25.00
CA LYS A 61 -24.13 10.15 25.26
C LYS A 61 -24.83 10.84 24.09
N ARG A 62 -24.10 11.66 23.32
CA ARG A 62 -24.60 12.31 22.11
C ARG A 62 -25.04 11.31 21.02
N LEU A 63 -24.48 10.11 21.01
CA LEU A 63 -24.84 9.08 20.04
C LEU A 63 -26.24 8.52 20.28
N TYR A 64 -26.75 8.52 21.53
CA TYR A 64 -28.12 8.14 21.83
C TYR A 64 -29.13 9.09 21.18
N LEU A 65 -28.86 10.40 21.20
CA LEU A 65 -29.71 11.38 20.52
C LEU A 65 -29.64 11.21 19.00
N THR A 66 -28.45 10.96 18.45
CA THR A 66 -28.28 10.66 17.04
C THR A 66 -28.98 9.36 16.65
N ALA A 67 -28.86 8.30 17.44
CA ALA A 67 -29.55 7.02 17.23
C ALA A 67 -31.09 7.20 17.23
N LEU A 68 -31.63 7.99 18.17
CA LEU A 68 -33.06 8.30 18.21
C LEU A 68 -33.49 9.06 16.94
N LYS A 69 -32.69 10.01 16.46
CA LYS A 69 -32.94 10.75 15.23
C LYS A 69 -32.88 9.84 14.00
N LEU A 70 -31.90 8.93 13.94
CA LEU A 70 -31.76 7.93 12.87
C LEU A 70 -33.00 7.04 12.78
N LEU A 71 -33.50 6.58 13.95
CA LEU A 71 -34.69 5.74 14.02
C LEU A 71 -35.98 6.48 13.63
N LEU A 72 -36.22 7.66 14.25
CA LEU A 72 -37.51 8.35 14.13
C LEU A 72 -37.64 9.22 12.87
N ILE A 73 -36.56 9.83 12.42
CA ILE A 73 -36.56 10.78 11.31
C ILE A 73 -36.09 10.14 10.00
N TYR A 74 -35.04 9.29 10.09
CA TYR A 74 -34.42 8.70 8.90
C TYR A 74 -34.91 7.27 8.63
N HIS A 75 -35.73 6.72 9.55
CA HIS A 75 -36.30 5.37 9.46
C HIS A 75 -35.24 4.28 9.29
N ILE A 76 -34.07 4.50 9.87
CA ILE A 76 -33.00 3.51 9.92
C ILE A 76 -33.18 2.69 11.18
N ASP A 77 -33.64 1.47 11.03
CA ASP A 77 -33.85 0.55 12.15
C ASP A 77 -32.54 -0.11 12.63
N PHE A 78 -32.63 -0.88 13.71
CA PHE A 78 -31.46 -1.55 14.27
C PHE A 78 -30.85 -2.60 13.32
N ALA A 79 -31.66 -3.25 12.52
CA ALA A 79 -31.19 -4.24 11.53
C ALA A 79 -30.36 -3.55 10.45
N GLU A 80 -30.82 -2.40 9.97
CA GLU A 80 -30.10 -1.59 8.99
C GLU A 80 -28.80 -1.01 9.56
N VAL A 81 -28.79 -0.55 10.81
CA VAL A 81 -27.56 -0.13 11.50
C VAL A 81 -26.56 -1.29 11.59
N THR A 82 -27.03 -2.48 11.95
CA THR A 82 -26.18 -3.68 12.03
C THR A 82 -25.63 -4.06 10.65
N ARG A 83 -26.47 -4.03 9.62
CA ARG A 83 -26.04 -4.28 8.22
C ARG A 83 -24.94 -3.31 7.79
N LEU A 84 -25.14 -2.01 8.01
CA LEU A 84 -24.19 -0.98 7.67
C LEU A 84 -22.88 -1.15 8.46
N TYR A 85 -22.99 -1.42 9.76
CA TYR A 85 -21.82 -1.67 10.60
C TYR A 85 -21.01 -2.87 10.11
N THR A 86 -21.66 -4.00 9.84
CA THR A 86 -20.99 -5.20 9.33
C THR A 86 -20.33 -4.93 7.99
N LYS A 87 -21.04 -4.26 7.07
CA LYS A 87 -20.56 -4.01 5.72
C LYS A 87 -19.36 -3.05 5.67
N TYR A 88 -19.35 -1.98 6.49
CA TYR A 88 -18.37 -0.91 6.37
C TYR A 88 -17.35 -0.85 7.50
N ILE A 89 -17.63 -1.45 8.64
CA ILE A 89 -16.77 -1.39 9.83
C ILE A 89 -16.33 -2.79 10.27
N GLY A 90 -17.26 -3.74 10.30
CA GLY A 90 -17.02 -5.08 10.84
C GLY A 90 -16.57 -6.13 9.84
N ASP A 91 -16.70 -5.84 8.56
CA ASP A 91 -16.33 -6.80 7.49
C ASP A 91 -14.83 -6.75 7.20
N TRP A 92 -14.09 -7.55 7.94
CA TRP A 92 -12.67 -7.77 7.75
C TRP A 92 -12.44 -8.68 6.56
N GLY A 93 -12.02 -8.11 5.45
CA GLY A 93 -11.71 -8.84 4.22
C GLY A 93 -12.75 -8.74 3.13
N GLY A 94 -13.72 -7.83 3.25
CA GLY A 94 -14.55 -7.41 2.14
C GLY A 94 -13.69 -6.89 0.99
N THR A 95 -14.13 -7.10 -0.23
CA THR A 95 -13.37 -6.89 -1.48
C THR A 95 -12.88 -5.47 -1.75
N ALA A 96 -13.04 -4.54 -0.83
CA ALA A 96 -12.75 -3.11 -1.04
C ALA A 96 -12.25 -2.36 0.19
N THR A 97 -11.68 -3.03 1.18
CA THR A 97 -11.13 -2.31 2.33
C THR A 97 -9.75 -1.77 1.99
N VAL A 98 -9.66 -0.46 1.88
CA VAL A 98 -8.40 0.27 1.65
C VAL A 98 -7.99 0.97 2.93
N TYR A 99 -6.76 0.78 3.37
CA TYR A 99 -6.18 1.45 4.53
C TYR A 99 -5.13 2.45 4.06
N ARG A 100 -5.26 3.71 4.46
CA ARG A 100 -4.24 4.73 4.24
C ARG A 100 -3.65 5.16 5.58
N PHE A 101 -2.34 5.17 5.66
CA PHE A 101 -1.56 5.59 6.82
C PHE A 101 -0.81 6.87 6.46
N ASP A 102 -1.15 7.96 7.11
CA ASP A 102 -0.51 9.26 6.89
C ASP A 102 0.43 9.58 8.06
N ALA A 103 1.70 9.81 7.76
CA ALA A 103 2.64 10.39 8.71
C ALA A 103 2.49 11.90 8.68
N ILE A 104 2.18 12.51 9.84
CA ILE A 104 1.94 13.94 9.96
C ILE A 104 3.08 14.56 10.78
N LYS A 105 3.72 15.60 10.22
CA LYS A 105 4.69 16.44 10.92
C LYS A 105 4.29 17.90 10.76
N ASP A 106 4.25 18.63 11.87
CA ASP A 106 3.89 20.06 11.92
C ASP A 106 2.55 20.36 11.21
N GLY A 107 1.55 19.48 11.40
CA GLY A 107 0.21 19.60 10.80
C GLY A 107 0.14 19.27 9.30
N LYS A 108 1.23 18.83 8.68
CA LYS A 108 1.29 18.45 7.26
C LYS A 108 1.56 16.96 7.09
N VAL A 109 0.88 16.35 6.15
CA VAL A 109 1.17 14.97 5.73
C VAL A 109 2.53 14.96 5.04
N VAL A 110 3.49 14.23 5.59
CA VAL A 110 4.85 14.10 5.04
C VAL A 110 5.05 12.79 4.28
N LYS A 111 4.23 11.78 4.56
CA LYS A 111 4.24 10.50 3.85
C LYS A 111 2.90 9.81 4.02
N SER A 112 2.42 9.19 2.95
CA SER A 112 1.25 8.32 2.97
C SER A 112 1.65 6.92 2.49
N VAL A 113 1.04 5.90 3.10
CA VAL A 113 1.14 4.49 2.67
C VAL A 113 -0.27 3.94 2.58
N THR A 114 -0.64 3.43 1.41
CA THR A 114 -1.93 2.79 1.20
C THR A 114 -1.76 1.28 1.15
N LYS A 115 -2.64 0.55 1.82
CA LYS A 115 -2.68 -0.91 1.85
C LYS A 115 -4.07 -1.39 1.46
N GLU A 116 -4.13 -2.27 0.47
CA GLU A 116 -5.34 -2.96 0.04
C GLU A 116 -5.02 -4.40 -0.36
N PRO A 117 -6.03 -5.26 -0.58
CA PRO A 117 -5.80 -6.57 -1.17
C PRO A 117 -5.07 -6.43 -2.51
N VAL A 118 -3.97 -7.14 -2.67
CA VAL A 118 -3.13 -7.09 -3.87
C VAL A 118 -3.95 -7.60 -5.07
N ARG A 119 -4.05 -6.79 -6.11
CA ARG A 119 -4.73 -7.13 -7.38
C ARG A 119 -3.71 -7.43 -8.45
N GLU A 120 -2.63 -6.67 -8.48
CA GLU A 120 -1.55 -6.80 -9.43
C GLU A 120 -0.20 -6.79 -8.72
N ILE A 121 0.69 -7.64 -9.17
CA ILE A 121 2.07 -7.68 -8.70
C ILE A 121 2.94 -7.14 -9.82
N ARG A 122 3.81 -6.19 -9.50
CA ARG A 122 4.73 -5.62 -10.46
C ARG A 122 6.17 -5.78 -10.00
N LEU A 123 7.05 -6.07 -10.96
CA LEU A 123 8.47 -6.01 -10.75
C LEU A 123 8.94 -4.56 -10.91
N GLU A 124 9.71 -4.07 -9.95
CA GLU A 124 10.43 -2.81 -10.05
C GLU A 124 11.92 -3.07 -9.91
N ALA A 125 12.71 -2.39 -10.71
CA ALA A 125 14.17 -2.46 -10.61
C ALA A 125 14.81 -1.09 -10.83
N GLU A 126 15.84 -0.80 -10.05
CA GLU A 126 16.56 0.46 -10.07
C GLU A 126 18.06 0.21 -9.97
N ALA A 127 18.82 0.79 -10.90
CA ALA A 127 20.27 0.82 -10.82
C ALA A 127 20.74 2.07 -10.08
N ASP A 128 21.79 1.96 -9.29
CA ASP A 128 22.41 3.12 -8.61
C ASP A 128 23.01 4.12 -9.62
N HIS A 129 23.49 3.62 -10.75
CA HIS A 129 23.84 4.42 -11.93
C HIS A 129 23.68 3.62 -13.22
N THR A 130 23.43 4.30 -14.33
CA THR A 130 23.21 3.69 -15.65
C THR A 130 24.28 4.05 -16.68
N ILE A 131 25.23 4.91 -16.31
CA ILE A 131 26.42 5.24 -17.12
C ILE A 131 27.61 4.53 -16.47
N LEU A 132 28.08 3.47 -17.13
CA LEU A 132 29.26 2.73 -16.69
C LEU A 132 30.49 3.37 -17.34
N THR A 133 31.46 3.81 -16.50
CA THR A 133 32.66 4.50 -16.99
C THR A 133 33.91 3.70 -16.63
N GLU A 134 34.51 3.05 -17.64
CA GLU A 134 35.78 2.35 -17.48
C GLU A 134 36.95 3.32 -17.60
N GLN A 135 37.87 3.25 -16.65
CA GLN A 135 39.17 3.97 -16.71
C GLN A 135 40.35 3.00 -16.68
N HIS A 136 40.48 2.25 -15.61
CA HIS A 136 41.57 1.28 -15.40
C HIS A 136 41.03 -0.14 -15.24
N SER A 137 39.77 -0.28 -14.92
CA SER A 137 39.04 -1.54 -14.78
C SER A 137 37.59 -1.35 -15.20
N TYR A 138 36.85 -2.45 -15.29
CA TYR A 138 35.41 -2.41 -15.49
C TYR A 138 34.70 -1.62 -14.38
N ASP A 139 33.63 -0.94 -14.76
CA ASP A 139 32.72 -0.30 -13.81
C ASP A 139 31.55 -1.23 -13.45
N VAL A 140 30.97 -1.07 -12.27
CA VAL A 140 29.95 -1.96 -11.71
C VAL A 140 28.80 -1.16 -11.15
N ALA A 141 27.60 -1.37 -11.65
CA ALA A 141 26.36 -0.84 -11.10
C ALA A 141 25.64 -1.89 -10.24
N LEU A 142 25.12 -1.46 -9.08
CA LEU A 142 24.21 -2.25 -8.27
C LEU A 142 22.78 -2.08 -8.79
N VAL A 143 22.11 -3.17 -9.08
CA VAL A 143 20.67 -3.18 -9.44
C VAL A 143 19.88 -3.75 -8.27
N ARG A 144 18.97 -2.94 -7.71
CA ARG A 144 18.00 -3.35 -6.69
C ARG A 144 16.71 -3.76 -7.36
N ILE A 145 16.14 -4.86 -6.90
CA ILE A 145 14.94 -5.47 -7.48
C ILE A 145 13.89 -5.59 -6.38
N ARG A 146 12.64 -5.22 -6.69
CA ARG A 146 11.51 -5.32 -5.76
C ARG A 146 10.28 -5.86 -6.47
N ALA A 147 9.52 -6.69 -5.79
CA ALA A 147 8.15 -7.01 -6.17
C ALA A 147 7.20 -6.14 -5.34
N VAL A 148 6.33 -5.41 -6.00
CA VAL A 148 5.46 -4.41 -5.37
C VAL A 148 4.00 -4.61 -5.76
N ASP A 149 3.11 -4.11 -4.89
CA ASP A 149 1.67 -4.03 -5.16
C ASP A 149 1.30 -2.80 -6.02
N ASP A 150 0.00 -2.61 -6.26
CA ASP A 150 -0.56 -1.47 -7.03
C ASP A 150 -0.15 -0.11 -6.47
N HIS A 151 0.21 -0.03 -5.20
CA HIS A 151 0.61 1.19 -4.49
C HIS A 151 2.13 1.34 -4.31
N GLY A 152 2.93 0.44 -4.91
CA GLY A 152 4.39 0.45 -4.77
C GLY A 152 4.90 -0.06 -3.42
N ASN A 153 4.07 -0.75 -2.64
CA ASN A 153 4.55 -1.39 -1.42
C ASN A 153 5.22 -2.71 -1.73
N VAL A 154 6.39 -2.94 -1.15
CA VAL A 154 7.08 -4.23 -1.25
C VAL A 154 6.20 -5.35 -0.70
N LEU A 155 6.16 -6.47 -1.42
CA LEU A 155 5.41 -7.67 -1.06
C LEU A 155 6.31 -8.66 -0.31
N PRO A 156 6.30 -8.68 1.04
CA PRO A 156 7.29 -9.43 1.82
C PRO A 156 7.15 -10.96 1.68
N PHE A 157 6.03 -11.44 1.15
CA PHE A 157 5.79 -12.86 0.92
C PHE A 157 6.13 -13.33 -0.49
N TYR A 158 6.52 -12.41 -1.38
CA TYR A 158 6.89 -12.73 -2.75
C TYR A 158 8.32 -13.28 -2.80
N GLN A 159 8.46 -14.53 -3.27
CA GLN A 159 9.73 -15.26 -3.29
C GLN A 159 10.02 -15.91 -4.66
N GLU A 160 9.30 -15.49 -5.69
CA GLU A 160 9.48 -16.08 -7.01
C GLU A 160 10.84 -15.73 -7.63
N PRO A 161 11.36 -16.61 -8.49
CA PRO A 161 12.60 -16.35 -9.20
C PRO A 161 12.43 -15.26 -10.25
N VAL A 162 13.46 -14.42 -10.38
CA VAL A 162 13.61 -13.43 -11.45
C VAL A 162 14.76 -13.86 -12.34
N ARG A 163 14.50 -14.01 -13.62
CA ARG A 163 15.51 -14.27 -14.63
C ARG A 163 16.14 -12.95 -15.09
N LEU A 164 17.47 -12.96 -15.19
CA LEU A 164 18.29 -11.83 -15.60
C LEU A 164 18.90 -12.12 -16.96
N ILE A 165 18.67 -11.25 -17.93
CA ILE A 165 19.16 -11.37 -19.30
C ILE A 165 19.90 -10.07 -19.63
N THR A 166 21.16 -10.21 -20.10
CA THR A 166 21.97 -9.07 -20.56
C THR A 166 21.99 -8.98 -22.07
N GLU A 167 21.94 -7.78 -22.56
CA GLU A 167 22.07 -7.43 -23.96
C GLU A 167 23.19 -6.39 -24.13
N GLY A 168 23.95 -6.48 -25.25
CA GLY A 168 25.01 -5.53 -25.55
C GLY A 168 26.28 -5.74 -24.71
N ASP A 169 27.00 -4.64 -24.42
CA ASP A 169 28.36 -4.68 -23.86
C ASP A 169 28.37 -4.64 -22.32
N ILE A 170 27.48 -5.40 -21.70
CA ILE A 170 27.40 -5.59 -20.24
C ILE A 170 27.29 -7.08 -19.88
N SER A 171 27.64 -7.42 -18.65
CA SER A 171 27.33 -8.73 -18.07
C SER A 171 26.94 -8.60 -16.60
N ILE A 172 26.21 -9.58 -16.07
CA ILE A 172 25.94 -9.68 -14.64
C ILE A 172 27.12 -10.30 -13.89
N ILE A 173 27.27 -9.93 -12.61
CA ILE A 173 28.13 -10.60 -11.66
C ILE A 173 27.23 -11.39 -10.71
N GLY A 174 27.18 -12.70 -10.93
CA GLY A 174 26.32 -13.60 -10.16
C GLY A 174 25.47 -14.51 -11.04
N PRO A 175 24.45 -15.15 -10.47
CA PRO A 175 23.60 -16.07 -11.19
C PRO A 175 22.63 -15.35 -12.14
N GLU A 176 22.28 -16.00 -13.25
CA GLU A 176 21.26 -15.50 -14.20
C GLU A 176 19.82 -15.63 -13.69
N THR A 177 19.62 -16.28 -12.57
CA THR A 177 18.31 -16.40 -11.91
C THR A 177 18.51 -16.20 -10.42
N ILE A 178 17.75 -15.27 -9.85
CA ILE A 178 17.78 -14.97 -8.43
C ILE A 178 16.38 -15.15 -7.85
N ALA A 179 16.29 -15.73 -6.65
CA ALA A 179 15.04 -15.77 -5.91
C ALA A 179 14.92 -14.49 -5.06
N LEU A 180 13.77 -13.81 -5.13
CA LEU A 180 13.51 -12.69 -4.24
C LEU A 180 13.28 -13.20 -2.81
N GLN A 181 13.80 -12.50 -1.83
CA GLN A 181 13.62 -12.78 -0.40
C GLN A 181 12.89 -11.61 0.25
N GLY A 182 11.70 -11.88 0.81
CA GLY A 182 10.88 -10.80 1.34
C GLY A 182 10.46 -9.78 0.28
N GLY A 183 10.28 -10.22 -0.97
CA GLY A 183 9.94 -9.35 -2.10
C GLY A 183 11.09 -8.50 -2.62
N MET A 184 12.33 -8.74 -2.19
CA MET A 184 13.50 -7.95 -2.58
C MET A 184 14.65 -8.83 -3.04
N GLY A 185 15.50 -8.28 -3.91
CA GLY A 185 16.73 -8.90 -4.38
C GLY A 185 17.65 -7.88 -5.03
N GLY A 186 18.75 -8.36 -5.57
CA GLY A 186 19.68 -7.49 -6.29
C GLY A 186 20.71 -8.27 -7.06
N THR A 187 21.34 -7.59 -8.00
CA THR A 187 22.43 -8.09 -8.82
C THR A 187 23.41 -6.97 -9.12
N TYR A 188 24.55 -7.33 -9.66
CA TYR A 188 25.54 -6.37 -10.15
C TYR A 188 25.70 -6.51 -11.66
N VAL A 189 25.76 -5.37 -12.34
CA VAL A 189 26.02 -5.27 -13.77
C VAL A 189 27.38 -4.64 -13.97
N LYS A 190 28.22 -5.23 -14.80
CA LYS A 190 29.55 -4.72 -15.15
C LYS A 190 29.66 -4.43 -16.65
N SER A 191 30.52 -3.50 -17.01
CA SER A 191 30.98 -3.25 -18.38
C SER A 191 31.94 -4.32 -18.88
N LEU A 192 32.10 -4.43 -20.21
CA LEU A 192 32.90 -5.44 -20.88
C LEU A 192 34.07 -4.87 -21.73
N GLY A 193 34.59 -3.70 -21.36
CA GLY A 193 35.77 -3.14 -22.03
C GLY A 193 35.51 -2.58 -23.42
N ARG A 194 34.27 -2.16 -23.71
CA ARG A 194 33.88 -1.54 -25.00
C ARG A 194 32.92 -0.39 -24.76
N SER A 195 33.15 0.74 -25.41
CA SER A 195 32.16 1.82 -25.45
C SER A 195 30.94 1.37 -26.26
N GLY A 196 29.74 1.60 -25.71
CA GLY A 196 28.53 1.16 -26.37
C GLY A 196 27.29 1.29 -25.50
N GLN A 197 26.34 0.45 -25.76
CA GLN A 197 25.07 0.36 -25.04
C GLN A 197 24.80 -1.08 -24.60
N GLY A 198 24.16 -1.22 -23.49
CA GLY A 198 23.69 -2.50 -23.00
C GLY A 198 22.32 -2.35 -22.34
N ALA A 199 21.69 -3.46 -22.02
CA ALA A 199 20.48 -3.47 -21.21
C ALA A 199 20.43 -4.73 -20.35
N LEU A 200 19.91 -4.57 -19.14
CA LEU A 200 19.50 -5.67 -18.28
C LEU A 200 17.99 -5.83 -18.39
N LEU A 201 17.54 -7.00 -18.81
CA LEU A 201 16.15 -7.39 -18.80
C LEU A 201 15.91 -8.33 -17.61
N LEU A 202 14.95 -7.99 -16.76
CA LEU A 202 14.52 -8.76 -15.62
C LEU A 202 13.13 -9.33 -15.93
N GLN A 203 12.97 -10.64 -15.82
CA GLN A 203 11.70 -11.31 -16.10
C GLN A 203 11.25 -12.12 -14.90
N SER A 204 9.99 -11.91 -14.49
CA SER A 204 9.28 -12.73 -13.52
C SER A 204 8.06 -13.36 -14.18
N LEU A 205 7.70 -14.55 -13.77
CA LEU A 205 6.55 -15.25 -14.33
C LEU A 205 5.23 -14.54 -14.02
N THR A 206 5.10 -13.95 -12.83
CA THR A 206 3.85 -13.35 -12.34
C THR A 206 3.91 -11.84 -12.17
N ALA A 207 5.11 -11.27 -12.00
CA ALA A 207 5.28 -9.83 -11.76
C ALA A 207 5.69 -9.03 -13.01
N GLY A 208 5.71 -9.69 -14.19
CA GLY A 208 6.04 -9.06 -15.46
C GLY A 208 7.55 -8.88 -15.69
N GLU A 209 7.90 -7.88 -16.49
CA GLU A 209 9.29 -7.62 -16.87
C GLU A 209 9.67 -6.16 -16.72
N VAL A 210 10.98 -5.94 -16.49
CA VAL A 210 11.59 -4.61 -16.41
C VAL A 210 12.87 -4.59 -17.22
N ARG A 211 13.09 -3.52 -17.99
CA ARG A 211 14.30 -3.30 -18.77
C ARG A 211 15.04 -2.05 -18.27
N ILE A 212 16.33 -2.19 -17.94
CA ILE A 212 17.21 -1.10 -17.53
C ILE A 212 18.28 -0.91 -18.61
N PRO A 213 18.30 0.23 -19.31
CA PRO A 213 19.34 0.55 -20.28
C PRO A 213 20.61 1.05 -19.58
N PHE A 214 21.76 0.71 -20.14
CA PHE A 214 23.08 1.17 -19.70
C PHE A 214 23.84 1.80 -20.86
N GLN A 215 24.61 2.83 -20.58
CA GLN A 215 25.57 3.43 -21.49
C GLN A 215 26.99 3.17 -20.98
N ILE A 216 27.89 2.67 -21.84
CA ILE A 216 29.25 2.37 -21.49
C ILE A 216 30.19 3.41 -22.14
N LYS A 217 31.05 4.02 -21.32
CA LYS A 217 32.08 4.98 -21.73
C LYS A 217 33.45 4.44 -21.32
N ILE A 218 34.40 4.51 -22.23
CA ILE A 218 35.81 4.17 -21.98
C ILE A 218 36.63 5.43 -22.15
#